data_4d28dfa66a2f0e579e607c70a4e460e6
#
_entry.id   4d28dfa66a2f0e579e607c70a4e460e6
#
_cell.length_a   1.000
_cell.length_b   1.000
_cell.length_c   1.000
_cell.angle_alpha   90.00
_cell.angle_beta   90.00
_cell.angle_gamma   90.00
#
_symmetry.space_group_name_H-M   'P 1'
#
loop_
_entity.id
_entity.type
_entity.pdbx_description
1 polymer ?
#
loop_
_entity_poly.entity_id
_entity_poly.type
_entity_poly.pdbx_seq_one_letter_code
_entity_poly.pdbx_strand_id
1 'polypeptide(L)'
;MINKKLAMFTRTTGTISFLLLTIFVTFGCQKQAASPLETLQKTKQCPGCDLSAAKLSNLDLTSANLNGAKLEGAVLEKVKLNEALLDSVNLKGANLKAASLEKAGLFGADLTNADLSNANLKGAFLRGAKLNNANLSNADLSETDLNSADLTGANLKGANLKGAIMPDGTIKN
;
A
#
# COMPACT_ATOMS: atom_id res chain seq x y z
N MET A 1 52.54 26.82 18.08
CA MET A 1 53.72 27.17 17.28
C MET A 1 53.27 27.55 15.87
N ILE A 2 53.60 28.77 15.55
CA ILE A 2 53.22 29.55 14.36
C ILE A 2 54.04 29.10 13.18
N ASN A 3 53.50 28.96 11.97
CA ASN A 3 54.28 29.29 10.79
C ASN A 3 53.40 29.84 9.67
N LYS A 4 53.56 31.15 9.51
CA LYS A 4 53.18 31.95 8.35
C LYS A 4 54.10 31.58 7.16
N LYS A 5 53.52 31.48 5.96
CA LYS A 5 54.22 31.88 4.72
C LYS A 5 53.30 32.71 3.84
N LEU A 6 53.58 33.98 3.89
CA LEU A 6 53.12 35.03 3.01
C LEU A 6 53.92 34.95 1.72
N ALA A 7 53.31 34.93 0.57
CA ALA A 7 53.99 35.20 -0.70
C ALA A 7 53.16 36.28 -1.45
N MET A 8 53.77 37.46 -1.49
CA MET A 8 53.41 38.57 -2.39
C MET A 8 53.62 38.15 -3.84
N PHE A 9 52.66 38.47 -4.70
CA PHE A 9 52.95 38.72 -6.10
C PHE A 9 52.21 39.93 -6.65
N THR A 10 52.96 40.70 -7.39
CA THR A 10 52.83 42.10 -7.79
C THR A 10 51.70 42.40 -8.79
N ARG A 11 51.29 43.65 -8.76
CA ARG A 11 50.36 44.38 -9.63
C ARG A 11 50.65 44.21 -11.13
N THR A 12 49.59 44.04 -11.90
CA THR A 12 49.49 44.62 -13.23
C THR A 12 48.06 45.16 -13.42
N THR A 13 48.04 46.41 -13.86
CA THR A 13 46.87 47.21 -14.16
C THR A 13 46.12 46.67 -15.37
N GLY A 14 44.84 46.39 -15.19
CA GLY A 14 43.91 46.09 -16.28
C GLY A 14 42.45 46.22 -15.73
N THR A 15 41.78 47.24 -16.21
CA THR A 15 40.38 47.53 -15.91
C THR A 15 39.50 46.40 -16.42
N ILE A 16 39.03 45.53 -15.54
CA ILE A 16 37.99 44.56 -15.83
C ILE A 16 36.78 44.96 -14.99
N SER A 17 35.74 45.42 -15.70
CA SER A 17 34.44 45.70 -15.21
C SER A 17 33.87 44.45 -14.51
N PHE A 18 33.82 44.47 -13.17
CA PHE A 18 33.18 43.42 -12.39
C PHE A 18 31.67 43.56 -12.47
N LEU A 19 31.10 42.88 -13.45
CA LEU A 19 29.67 42.58 -13.42
C LEU A 19 29.45 41.54 -12.33
N LEU A 20 29.10 42.00 -11.12
CA LEU A 20 28.67 41.15 -10.01
C LEU A 20 27.38 40.48 -10.41
N LEU A 21 27.50 39.30 -11.03
CA LEU A 21 26.37 38.39 -11.19
C LEU A 21 26.11 37.78 -9.80
N THR A 22 25.31 38.44 -8.99
CA THR A 22 24.75 37.86 -7.79
C THR A 22 23.85 36.71 -8.20
N ILE A 23 24.40 35.51 -8.23
CA ILE A 23 23.60 34.28 -8.31
C ILE A 23 22.87 34.20 -6.96
N PHE A 24 21.66 34.75 -6.92
CA PHE A 24 20.69 34.41 -5.89
C PHE A 24 20.35 32.91 -6.10
N VAL A 25 21.13 32.04 -5.46
CA VAL A 25 20.66 30.68 -5.20
C VAL A 25 19.48 30.83 -4.24
N THR A 26 18.31 31.03 -4.80
CA THR A 26 17.07 30.82 -4.04
C THR A 26 17.04 29.34 -3.73
N PHE A 27 17.49 28.97 -2.54
CA PHE A 27 17.10 27.73 -1.89
C PHE A 27 15.60 27.84 -1.66
N GLY A 28 14.84 27.69 -2.74
CA GLY A 28 13.42 27.41 -2.65
C GLY A 28 13.32 26.10 -1.90
N CYS A 29 12.84 26.16 -0.66
CA CYS A 29 12.38 24.99 0.06
C CYS A 29 11.21 24.41 -0.77
N GLN A 30 11.53 23.63 -1.80
CA GLN A 30 10.55 22.81 -2.50
C GLN A 30 10.06 21.85 -1.43
N LYS A 31 8.89 22.14 -0.90
CA LYS A 31 8.15 21.22 -0.04
C LYS A 31 7.89 19.99 -0.90
N GLN A 32 8.80 19.01 -0.81
CA GLN A 32 8.70 17.77 -1.57
C GLN A 32 7.35 17.17 -1.21
N ALA A 33 6.50 16.96 -2.21
CA ALA A 33 5.20 16.33 -1.97
C ALA A 33 5.44 15.01 -1.23
N ALA A 34 4.71 14.80 -0.14
CA ALA A 34 4.83 13.58 0.65
C ALA A 34 4.60 12.37 -0.27
N SER A 35 5.41 11.32 -0.11
CA SER A 35 5.21 10.10 -0.87
C SER A 35 3.84 9.48 -0.54
N PRO A 36 3.23 8.68 -1.46
CA PRO A 36 1.99 7.98 -1.17
C PRO A 36 2.05 7.17 0.14
N LEU A 37 3.19 6.53 0.40
CA LEU A 37 3.40 5.75 1.62
C LEU A 37 3.42 6.63 2.88
N GLU A 38 4.12 7.77 2.85
CA GLU A 38 4.12 8.71 3.97
C GLU A 38 2.74 9.31 4.23
N THR A 39 2.01 9.61 3.14
CA THR A 39 0.63 10.10 3.23
C THR A 39 -0.26 9.06 3.90
N LEU A 40 -0.21 7.80 3.44
CA LEU A 40 -0.96 6.70 4.03
C LEU A 40 -0.65 6.51 5.52
N GLN A 41 0.64 6.50 5.90
CA GLN A 41 1.05 6.30 7.28
C GLN A 41 0.58 7.43 8.21
N LYS A 42 0.57 8.66 7.73
CA LYS A 42 0.17 9.83 8.54
C LYS A 42 -1.33 10.02 8.64
N THR A 43 -2.04 9.81 7.53
CA THR A 43 -3.46 10.21 7.42
C THR A 43 -4.41 9.02 7.33
N LYS A 44 -3.89 7.82 7.07
CA LYS A 44 -4.68 6.62 6.69
C LYS A 44 -5.56 6.85 5.45
N GLN A 45 -5.25 7.85 4.63
CA GLN A 45 -5.98 8.21 3.43
C GLN A 45 -5.07 8.12 2.22
N CYS A 46 -5.37 7.24 1.29
CA CYS A 46 -4.62 7.09 0.05
C CYS A 46 -5.48 6.48 -1.08
N PRO A 47 -6.69 7.03 -1.34
CA PRO A 47 -7.53 6.51 -2.41
C PRO A 47 -6.85 6.72 -3.77
N GLY A 48 -6.84 5.66 -4.60
CA GLY A 48 -6.23 5.67 -5.92
C GLY A 48 -4.69 5.77 -5.94
N CYS A 49 -4.03 5.78 -4.79
CA CYS A 49 -2.56 5.84 -4.73
C CYS A 49 -1.90 4.66 -5.41
N ASP A 50 -0.73 4.91 -6.00
CA ASP A 50 0.15 3.84 -6.46
C ASP A 50 1.12 3.43 -5.33
N LEU A 51 0.86 2.26 -4.78
CA LEU A 51 1.61 1.59 -3.72
C LEU A 51 2.08 0.21 -4.20
N SER A 52 2.24 0.04 -5.52
CA SER A 52 2.70 -1.21 -6.12
C SER A 52 4.05 -1.63 -5.53
N ALA A 53 4.18 -2.91 -5.21
CA ALA A 53 5.35 -3.49 -4.54
C ALA A 53 5.77 -2.82 -3.22
N ALA A 54 4.93 -1.96 -2.62
CA ALA A 54 5.23 -1.29 -1.36
C ALA A 54 5.37 -2.29 -0.20
N LYS A 55 6.25 -1.97 0.75
CA LYS A 55 6.45 -2.76 1.98
C LYS A 55 5.59 -2.18 3.09
N LEU A 56 4.48 -2.86 3.40
CA LEU A 56 3.45 -2.42 4.35
C LEU A 56 3.27 -3.42 5.50
N SER A 57 4.20 -4.39 5.64
CA SER A 57 4.08 -5.45 6.66
C SER A 57 4.00 -4.86 8.06
N ASN A 58 3.13 -5.46 8.89
CA ASN A 58 2.91 -5.12 10.30
C ASN A 58 2.37 -3.69 10.54
N LEU A 59 2.04 -2.91 9.52
CA LEU A 59 1.43 -1.58 9.71
C LEU A 59 0.01 -1.70 10.25
N ASP A 60 -0.37 -0.73 11.07
CA ASP A 60 -1.76 -0.55 11.50
C ASP A 60 -2.45 0.43 10.55
N LEU A 61 -3.22 -0.13 9.62
CA LEU A 61 -4.06 0.56 8.64
C LEU A 61 -5.55 0.34 8.91
N THR A 62 -5.90 0.08 10.18
CA THR A 62 -7.30 -0.06 10.60
C THR A 62 -8.08 1.19 10.18
N SER A 63 -9.24 0.97 9.56
CA SER A 63 -10.14 1.99 9.00
C SER A 63 -9.50 2.90 7.95
N ALA A 64 -8.37 2.51 7.35
CA ALA A 64 -7.74 3.29 6.28
C ALA A 64 -8.62 3.31 5.02
N ASN A 65 -8.55 4.41 4.27
CA ASN A 65 -9.17 4.52 2.95
C ASN A 65 -8.13 4.29 1.85
N LEU A 66 -8.25 3.16 1.19
CA LEU A 66 -7.42 2.69 0.09
C LEU A 66 -8.25 2.35 -1.16
N ASN A 67 -9.48 2.91 -1.26
CA ASN A 67 -10.36 2.65 -2.39
C ASN A 67 -9.65 2.94 -3.73
N GLY A 68 -9.69 1.98 -4.66
CA GLY A 68 -9.07 2.08 -5.97
C GLY A 68 -7.54 2.16 -5.96
N ALA A 69 -6.86 2.00 -4.82
CA ALA A 69 -5.41 2.02 -4.75
C ALA A 69 -4.79 0.85 -5.52
N LYS A 70 -3.56 1.06 -6.04
CA LYS A 70 -2.77 0.02 -6.67
C LYS A 70 -1.79 -0.56 -5.64
N LEU A 71 -1.99 -1.81 -5.30
CA LEU A 71 -1.19 -2.59 -4.33
C LEU A 71 -0.66 -3.87 -4.98
N GLU A 72 -0.53 -3.89 -6.31
CA GLU A 72 -0.03 -5.04 -7.05
C GLU A 72 1.36 -5.44 -6.56
N GLY A 73 1.52 -6.73 -6.19
CA GLY A 73 2.76 -7.26 -5.65
C GLY A 73 3.21 -6.66 -4.31
N ALA A 74 2.38 -5.88 -3.63
CA ALA A 74 2.73 -5.29 -2.34
C ALA A 74 2.92 -6.35 -1.24
N VAL A 75 3.80 -6.06 -0.27
CA VAL A 75 4.07 -6.93 0.88
C VAL A 75 3.29 -6.40 2.08
N LEU A 76 2.19 -7.09 2.40
CA LEU A 76 1.19 -6.74 3.41
C LEU A 76 1.12 -7.80 4.54
N GLU A 77 2.19 -8.56 4.73
CA GLU A 77 2.21 -9.61 5.75
C GLU A 77 1.89 -9.05 7.14
N LYS A 78 0.90 -9.65 7.83
CA LYS A 78 0.45 -9.26 9.18
C LYS A 78 -0.01 -7.79 9.28
N VAL A 79 -0.36 -7.15 8.17
CA VAL A 79 -0.95 -5.80 8.20
C VAL A 79 -2.32 -5.85 8.89
N LYS A 80 -2.67 -4.78 9.61
CA LYS A 80 -4.02 -4.60 10.15
C LYS A 80 -4.80 -3.68 9.21
N LEU A 81 -5.84 -4.23 8.59
CA LEU A 81 -6.76 -3.57 7.67
C LEU A 81 -8.22 -3.74 8.11
N ASN A 82 -8.45 -3.95 9.42
CA ASN A 82 -9.81 -4.10 9.92
C ASN A 82 -10.64 -2.86 9.57
N GLU A 83 -11.86 -3.07 9.07
CA GLU A 83 -12.77 -2.00 8.68
C GLU A 83 -12.21 -1.03 7.63
N ALA A 84 -11.10 -1.36 6.98
CA ALA A 84 -10.54 -0.53 5.92
C ALA A 84 -11.42 -0.53 4.67
N LEU A 85 -11.41 0.58 3.94
CA LEU A 85 -12.08 0.72 2.66
C LEU A 85 -11.09 0.35 1.55
N LEU A 86 -11.34 -0.75 0.87
CA LEU A 86 -10.49 -1.35 -0.17
C LEU A 86 -11.31 -1.65 -1.43
N ASP A 87 -12.43 -0.94 -1.64
CA ASP A 87 -13.27 -1.18 -2.81
C ASP A 87 -12.50 -0.91 -4.10
N SER A 88 -12.62 -1.82 -5.08
CA SER A 88 -11.94 -1.76 -6.37
C SER A 88 -10.41 -1.65 -6.28
N VAL A 89 -9.80 -2.04 -5.16
CA VAL A 89 -8.35 -2.08 -4.99
C VAL A 89 -7.72 -3.14 -5.89
N ASN A 90 -6.54 -2.84 -6.45
CA ASN A 90 -5.73 -3.84 -7.17
C ASN A 90 -4.70 -4.46 -6.21
N LEU A 91 -4.95 -5.69 -5.76
CA LEU A 91 -4.09 -6.51 -4.88
C LEU A 91 -3.52 -7.73 -5.60
N LYS A 92 -3.42 -7.69 -6.94
CA LYS A 92 -2.86 -8.81 -7.71
C LYS A 92 -1.49 -9.24 -7.20
N GLY A 93 -1.35 -10.54 -6.91
CA GLY A 93 -0.08 -11.10 -6.45
C GLY A 93 0.44 -10.53 -5.14
N ALA A 94 -0.36 -9.75 -4.41
CA ALA A 94 0.05 -9.19 -3.11
C ALA A 94 0.20 -10.29 -2.04
N ASN A 95 1.15 -10.10 -1.12
CA ASN A 95 1.34 -10.97 0.03
C ASN A 95 0.58 -10.41 1.25
N LEU A 96 -0.60 -10.98 1.53
CA LEU A 96 -1.47 -10.66 2.68
C LEU A 96 -1.45 -11.76 3.74
N LYS A 97 -0.39 -12.57 3.78
CA LYS A 97 -0.27 -13.68 4.73
C LYS A 97 -0.48 -13.20 6.16
N ALA A 98 -1.39 -13.88 6.89
CA ALA A 98 -1.75 -13.55 8.27
C ALA A 98 -2.21 -12.08 8.48
N ALA A 99 -2.67 -11.38 7.43
CA ALA A 99 -3.26 -10.06 7.52
C ALA A 99 -4.59 -10.11 8.27
N SER A 100 -4.95 -9.01 8.93
CA SER A 100 -6.25 -8.82 9.57
C SER A 100 -7.12 -7.89 8.73
N LEU A 101 -8.21 -8.43 8.17
CA LEU A 101 -9.14 -7.76 7.25
C LEU A 101 -10.60 -7.88 7.77
N GLU A 102 -10.76 -8.01 9.09
CA GLU A 102 -12.09 -8.15 9.68
C GLU A 102 -12.98 -6.97 9.29
N LYS A 103 -14.17 -7.29 8.72
CA LYS A 103 -15.14 -6.30 8.22
C LYS A 103 -14.61 -5.30 7.19
N ALA A 104 -13.49 -5.59 6.53
CA ALA A 104 -12.97 -4.73 5.47
C ALA A 104 -13.91 -4.71 4.25
N GLY A 105 -14.06 -3.54 3.62
CA GLY A 105 -14.73 -3.39 2.32
C GLY A 105 -13.78 -3.76 1.21
N LEU A 106 -14.11 -4.79 0.42
CA LEU A 106 -13.33 -5.31 -0.71
C LEU A 106 -14.21 -5.50 -1.95
N PHE A 107 -15.28 -4.71 -2.06
CA PHE A 107 -16.21 -4.80 -3.20
C PHE A 107 -15.46 -4.63 -4.53
N GLY A 108 -15.57 -5.62 -5.41
CA GLY A 108 -14.93 -5.60 -6.72
C GLY A 108 -13.40 -5.55 -6.69
N ALA A 109 -12.74 -5.83 -5.57
CA ALA A 109 -11.28 -5.88 -5.45
C ALA A 109 -10.68 -6.97 -6.34
N ASP A 110 -9.48 -6.73 -6.87
CA ASP A 110 -8.73 -7.72 -7.64
C ASP A 110 -7.63 -8.34 -6.76
N LEU A 111 -7.90 -9.56 -6.29
CA LEU A 111 -7.02 -10.38 -5.44
C LEU A 111 -6.45 -11.58 -6.24
N THR A 112 -6.43 -11.51 -7.56
CA THR A 112 -5.92 -12.58 -8.41
C THR A 112 -4.48 -12.94 -8.02
N ASN A 113 -4.20 -14.23 -7.78
CA ASN A 113 -2.90 -14.75 -7.34
C ASN A 113 -2.40 -14.20 -5.99
N ALA A 114 -3.21 -13.52 -5.19
CA ALA A 114 -2.79 -13.02 -3.88
C ALA A 114 -2.61 -14.17 -2.85
N ASP A 115 -1.67 -14.01 -1.91
CA ASP A 115 -1.52 -14.92 -0.78
C ASP A 115 -2.22 -14.35 0.46
N LEU A 116 -3.37 -14.92 0.80
CA LEU A 116 -4.18 -14.62 1.99
C LEU A 116 -4.12 -15.78 2.99
N SER A 117 -3.10 -16.63 2.93
CA SER A 117 -3.00 -17.76 3.84
C SER A 117 -2.96 -17.31 5.31
N ASN A 118 -3.77 -17.97 6.16
CA ASN A 118 -3.95 -17.63 7.57
C ASN A 118 -4.50 -16.19 7.83
N ALA A 119 -5.03 -15.50 6.84
CA ALA A 119 -5.61 -14.16 7.03
C ALA A 119 -6.97 -14.26 7.77
N ASN A 120 -7.29 -13.21 8.54
CA ASN A 120 -8.62 -13.03 9.14
C ASN A 120 -9.45 -12.10 8.24
N LEU A 121 -10.44 -12.68 7.56
CA LEU A 121 -11.40 -11.96 6.71
C LEU A 121 -12.82 -12.01 7.29
N LYS A 122 -12.94 -12.34 8.58
CA LYS A 122 -14.27 -12.48 9.21
C LYS A 122 -15.16 -11.27 8.94
N GLY A 123 -16.36 -11.53 8.39
CA GLY A 123 -17.35 -10.50 8.08
C GLY A 123 -16.92 -9.50 7.00
N ALA A 124 -15.84 -9.75 6.25
CA ALA A 124 -15.40 -8.87 5.16
C ALA A 124 -16.39 -8.90 3.98
N PHE A 125 -16.44 -7.82 3.20
CA PHE A 125 -17.34 -7.62 2.08
C PHE A 125 -16.59 -7.83 0.75
N LEU A 126 -16.61 -9.06 0.23
CA LEU A 126 -15.89 -9.50 -0.97
C LEU A 126 -16.80 -9.65 -2.21
N ARG A 127 -17.97 -9.04 -2.20
CA ARG A 127 -18.94 -9.14 -3.30
C ARG A 127 -18.29 -8.71 -4.62
N GLY A 128 -18.37 -9.59 -5.64
CA GLY A 128 -17.79 -9.35 -6.96
C GLY A 128 -16.27 -9.27 -7.00
N ALA A 129 -15.56 -9.60 -5.92
CA ALA A 129 -14.11 -9.65 -5.90
C ALA A 129 -13.55 -10.76 -6.78
N LYS A 130 -12.38 -10.54 -7.39
CA LYS A 130 -11.64 -11.55 -8.13
C LYS A 130 -10.63 -12.22 -7.23
N LEU A 131 -10.84 -13.48 -6.95
CA LEU A 131 -9.98 -14.32 -6.10
C LEU A 131 -9.37 -15.48 -6.89
N ASN A 132 -9.28 -15.32 -8.23
CA ASN A 132 -8.73 -16.36 -9.11
C ASN A 132 -7.33 -16.79 -8.68
N ASN A 133 -7.13 -18.08 -8.43
CA ASN A 133 -5.89 -18.66 -7.97
C ASN A 133 -5.34 -18.05 -6.65
N ALA A 134 -6.15 -17.34 -5.87
CA ALA A 134 -5.72 -16.82 -4.56
C ALA A 134 -5.50 -17.97 -3.57
N ASN A 135 -4.51 -17.81 -2.70
CA ASN A 135 -4.27 -18.75 -1.62
C ASN A 135 -4.99 -18.29 -0.34
N LEU A 136 -6.10 -18.93 -0.02
CA LEU A 136 -6.92 -18.68 1.17
C LEU A 136 -6.78 -19.83 2.18
N SER A 137 -5.70 -20.62 2.12
CA SER A 137 -5.50 -21.75 3.02
C SER A 137 -5.48 -21.30 4.48
N ASN A 138 -6.28 -21.98 5.32
CA ASN A 138 -6.47 -21.68 6.74
C ASN A 138 -6.95 -20.24 7.03
N ALA A 139 -7.48 -19.51 6.06
CA ALA A 139 -8.06 -18.20 6.30
C ALA A 139 -9.39 -18.31 7.05
N ASP A 140 -9.69 -17.31 7.89
CA ASP A 140 -11.01 -17.17 8.46
C ASP A 140 -11.91 -16.32 7.54
N LEU A 141 -12.82 -16.97 6.85
CA LEU A 141 -13.82 -16.40 5.96
C LEU A 141 -15.22 -16.47 6.57
N SER A 142 -15.32 -16.67 7.91
CA SER A 142 -16.63 -16.74 8.55
C SER A 142 -17.42 -15.43 8.37
N GLU A 143 -18.72 -15.58 8.10
CA GLU A 143 -19.63 -14.45 7.93
C GLU A 143 -19.28 -13.50 6.75
N THR A 144 -18.34 -13.86 5.85
CA THR A 144 -17.97 -13.05 4.68
C THR A 144 -19.09 -13.01 3.64
N ASP A 145 -19.21 -11.88 2.91
CA ASP A 145 -20.06 -11.79 1.72
C ASP A 145 -19.17 -12.00 0.46
N LEU A 146 -19.21 -13.22 -0.08
CA LEU A 146 -18.53 -13.61 -1.32
C LEU A 146 -19.51 -13.64 -2.53
N ASN A 147 -20.70 -13.06 -2.40
CA ASN A 147 -21.71 -13.09 -3.48
C ASN A 147 -21.07 -12.58 -4.79
N SER A 148 -21.24 -13.36 -5.88
CA SER A 148 -20.69 -13.06 -7.20
C SER A 148 -19.15 -12.93 -7.27
N ALA A 149 -18.41 -13.34 -6.23
CA ALA A 149 -16.95 -13.39 -6.26
C ALA A 149 -16.47 -14.54 -7.17
N ASP A 150 -15.33 -14.34 -7.85
CA ASP A 150 -14.72 -15.40 -8.66
C ASP A 150 -13.63 -16.13 -7.85
N LEU A 151 -13.94 -17.33 -7.41
CA LEU A 151 -13.05 -18.23 -6.65
C LEU A 151 -12.37 -19.29 -7.53
N THR A 152 -12.38 -19.13 -8.87
CA THR A 152 -11.79 -20.11 -9.79
C THR A 152 -10.32 -20.38 -9.47
N GLY A 153 -9.98 -21.62 -9.17
CA GLY A 153 -8.61 -22.02 -8.80
C GLY A 153 -8.15 -21.56 -7.41
N ALA A 154 -8.99 -20.90 -6.61
CA ALA A 154 -8.63 -20.50 -5.26
C ALA A 154 -8.40 -21.71 -4.33
N ASN A 155 -7.36 -21.64 -3.50
CA ASN A 155 -7.05 -22.66 -2.51
C ASN A 155 -7.76 -22.33 -1.17
N LEU A 156 -8.86 -23.02 -0.88
CA LEU A 156 -9.65 -22.88 0.35
C LEU A 156 -9.35 -23.99 1.39
N LYS A 157 -8.24 -24.72 1.26
CA LYS A 157 -7.90 -25.82 2.18
C LYS A 157 -7.81 -25.33 3.62
N GLY A 158 -8.64 -25.86 4.51
CA GLY A 158 -8.66 -25.49 5.93
C GLY A 158 -9.28 -24.11 6.22
N ALA A 159 -9.84 -23.43 5.22
CA ALA A 159 -10.53 -22.14 5.44
C ALA A 159 -11.82 -22.36 6.24
N ASN A 160 -12.11 -21.43 7.16
CA ASN A 160 -13.37 -21.38 7.88
C ASN A 160 -14.40 -20.54 7.07
N LEU A 161 -15.44 -21.20 6.58
CA LEU A 161 -16.50 -20.57 5.77
C LEU A 161 -17.84 -20.48 6.52
N LYS A 162 -17.86 -20.70 7.82
CA LYS A 162 -19.12 -20.73 8.59
C LYS A 162 -19.88 -19.41 8.46
N GLY A 163 -21.11 -19.48 8.00
CA GLY A 163 -21.97 -18.30 7.79
C GLY A 163 -21.59 -17.45 6.58
N ALA A 164 -20.59 -17.83 5.80
CA ALA A 164 -20.23 -17.11 4.58
C ALA A 164 -21.34 -17.21 3.52
N ILE A 165 -21.60 -16.10 2.81
CA ILE A 165 -22.44 -16.08 1.62
C ILE A 165 -21.52 -16.42 0.42
N MET A 166 -21.77 -17.55 -0.22
CA MET A 166 -20.97 -18.06 -1.33
C MET A 166 -21.28 -17.31 -2.64
N PRO A 167 -20.46 -17.49 -3.70
CA PRO A 167 -20.67 -16.79 -4.98
C PRO A 167 -22.06 -16.97 -5.61
N ASP A 168 -22.69 -18.09 -5.39
CA ASP A 168 -24.05 -18.42 -5.87
C ASP A 168 -25.17 -17.90 -4.95
N GLY A 169 -24.81 -17.18 -3.88
CA GLY A 169 -25.74 -16.66 -2.88
C GLY A 169 -26.12 -17.65 -1.77
N THR A 170 -25.63 -18.88 -1.79
CA THR A 170 -25.90 -19.86 -0.72
C THR A 170 -25.10 -19.52 0.54
N ILE A 171 -25.65 -19.88 1.70
CA ILE A 171 -24.97 -19.67 3.01
C ILE A 171 -24.32 -21.00 3.43
N LYS A 172 -23.03 -20.92 3.79
CA LYS A 172 -22.28 -22.06 4.35
C LYS A 172 -22.62 -22.23 5.83
N ASN A 173 -23.12 -23.38 6.20
CA ASN A 173 -23.40 -23.77 7.58
C ASN A 173 -22.17 -24.40 8.26
#